data_598e54873c57053e82f99e0e93bb2995
#
_entry.id   598e54873c57053e82f99e0e93bb2995
#
_cell.length_a   1.000
_cell.length_b   1.000
_cell.length_c   1.000
_cell.angle_alpha   90.00
_cell.angle_beta   90.00
_cell.angle_gamma   90.00
#
_symmetry.space_group_name_H-M   'P 1'
#
loop_
_entity.id
_entity.type
_entity.pdbx_description
1 polymer ?
#
loop_
_entity_poly.entity_id
_entity_poly.type
_entity_poly.pdbx_seq_one_letter_code
_entity_poly.pdbx_strand_id
1 'polypeptide(L)'
;ELSLKEQGPRCIIQGTDITIVGSGFTTYLSEKAAAILLKDGIKVEVIDLRVLNPFDSTIITKSVQKTGHLLVVDSGTLTSGFSAEVVASVCEVINSNVLKKPPKRLTLPDAPAPTSHVLEREYYLKVSDVVEVVKSFLV
;
A
#
# COMPACT_ATOMS: atom_id res chain seq x y z
N GLU A 1 -9.33 12.31 -24.73
CA GLU A 1 -8.16 12.01 -23.86
C GLU A 1 -8.51 12.31 -22.42
N LEU A 2 -8.17 11.39 -21.47
CA LEU A 2 -8.33 11.62 -20.05
C LEU A 2 -7.23 12.58 -19.55
N SER A 3 -7.59 13.55 -18.73
CA SER A 3 -6.60 14.42 -18.07
C SER A 3 -5.76 13.64 -17.08
N LEU A 4 -4.56 14.15 -16.71
CA LEU A 4 -3.73 13.53 -15.68
C LEU A 4 -4.47 13.38 -14.34
N LYS A 5 -5.38 14.31 -14.02
CA LYS A 5 -6.21 14.25 -12.82
C LYS A 5 -7.18 13.06 -12.84
N GLU A 6 -7.75 12.74 -14.00
CA GLU A 6 -8.64 11.59 -14.16
C GLU A 6 -7.89 10.26 -14.21
N GLN A 7 -6.61 10.29 -14.61
CA GLN A 7 -5.71 9.13 -14.61
C GLN A 7 -5.02 8.90 -13.28
N GLY A 8 -4.97 9.89 -12.40
CA GLY A 8 -4.26 9.86 -11.11
C GLY A 8 -4.77 8.84 -10.10
N PRO A 9 -4.20 8.85 -8.91
CA PRO A 9 -4.56 7.92 -7.84
C PRO A 9 -6.03 8.00 -7.47
N ARG A 10 -6.64 6.86 -7.12
CA ARG A 10 -8.03 6.81 -6.67
C ARG A 10 -8.24 5.81 -5.55
N CYS A 11 -9.19 6.10 -4.67
CA CYS A 11 -9.69 5.15 -3.69
C CYS A 11 -10.62 4.15 -4.38
N ILE A 12 -10.31 2.87 -4.27
CA ILE A 12 -11.11 1.76 -4.86
C ILE A 12 -11.91 1.02 -3.79
N ILE A 13 -11.46 1.01 -2.54
CA ILE A 13 -12.21 0.49 -1.38
C ILE A 13 -12.15 1.54 -0.28
N GLN A 14 -13.30 1.88 0.29
CA GLN A 14 -13.39 2.79 1.43
C GLN A 14 -13.23 2.05 2.75
N GLY A 15 -12.48 2.63 3.68
CA GLY A 15 -12.25 2.07 5.01
C GLY A 15 -11.89 3.12 6.04
N THR A 16 -11.73 2.70 7.29
CA THR A 16 -11.48 3.60 8.43
C THR A 16 -10.29 3.22 9.29
N ASP A 17 -9.75 2.01 9.15
CA ASP A 17 -8.79 1.47 10.12
C ASP A 17 -7.35 1.57 9.62
N ILE A 18 -7.13 1.38 8.34
CA ILE A 18 -5.81 1.45 7.71
C ILE A 18 -5.94 1.84 6.23
N THR A 19 -5.00 2.67 5.77
CA THR A 19 -4.80 2.97 4.35
C THR A 19 -3.76 2.02 3.77
N ILE A 20 -4.14 1.26 2.74
CA ILE A 20 -3.21 0.47 1.92
C ILE A 20 -3.07 1.13 0.56
N VAL A 21 -1.84 1.37 0.15
CA VAL A 21 -1.50 1.95 -1.15
C VAL A 21 -0.80 0.88 -1.99
N GLY A 22 -1.29 0.67 -3.20
CA GLY A 22 -0.71 -0.25 -4.17
C GLY A 22 -0.70 0.31 -5.59
N SER A 23 -0.07 -0.39 -6.51
CA SER A 23 -0.11 -0.10 -7.93
C SER A 23 -0.16 -1.40 -8.75
N GLY A 24 -1.02 -1.46 -9.75
CA GLY A 24 -1.16 -2.62 -10.62
C GLY A 24 -1.43 -3.91 -9.83
N PHE A 25 -0.51 -4.86 -9.87
CA PHE A 25 -0.69 -6.16 -9.21
C PHE A 25 -0.81 -6.05 -7.68
N THR A 26 -0.08 -5.14 -7.04
CA THR A 26 -0.19 -4.97 -5.58
C THR A 26 -1.51 -4.34 -5.15
N THR A 27 -2.15 -3.55 -6.01
CA THR A 27 -3.53 -3.10 -5.81
C THR A 27 -4.49 -4.29 -5.77
N TYR A 28 -4.37 -5.22 -6.74
CA TYR A 28 -5.19 -6.45 -6.76
C TYR A 28 -4.98 -7.29 -5.47
N LEU A 29 -3.74 -7.48 -5.01
CA LEU A 29 -3.47 -8.18 -3.75
C LEU A 29 -4.15 -7.48 -2.57
N SER A 30 -4.09 -6.15 -2.53
CA SER A 30 -4.68 -5.33 -1.47
C SER A 30 -6.21 -5.42 -1.46
N GLU A 31 -6.86 -5.44 -2.62
CA GLU A 31 -8.31 -5.65 -2.73
C GLU A 31 -8.74 -7.02 -2.17
N LYS A 32 -8.01 -8.08 -2.55
CA LYS A 32 -8.30 -9.43 -2.04
C LYS A 32 -8.07 -9.54 -0.54
N ALA A 33 -7.01 -8.93 -0.04
CA ALA A 33 -6.73 -8.87 1.40
C ALA A 33 -7.80 -8.08 2.16
N ALA A 34 -8.26 -6.94 1.63
CA ALA A 34 -9.32 -6.15 2.23
C ALA A 34 -10.62 -6.94 2.39
N ALA A 35 -10.99 -7.77 1.41
CA ALA A 35 -12.17 -8.62 1.48
C ALA A 35 -12.07 -9.70 2.58
N ILE A 36 -10.85 -10.21 2.84
CA ILE A 36 -10.59 -11.17 3.94
C ILE A 36 -10.63 -10.44 5.28
N LEU A 37 -9.92 -9.31 5.40
CA LEU A 37 -9.83 -8.52 6.62
C LEU A 37 -11.19 -7.96 7.08
N LEU A 38 -12.08 -7.65 6.14
CA LEU A 38 -13.43 -7.20 6.45
C LEU A 38 -14.24 -8.25 7.23
N LYS A 39 -14.01 -9.55 6.99
CA LYS A 39 -14.64 -10.64 7.75
C LYS A 39 -14.18 -10.66 9.21
N ASP A 40 -12.98 -10.16 9.46
CA ASP A 40 -12.41 -10.01 10.81
C ASP A 40 -12.74 -8.63 11.43
N GLY A 41 -13.61 -7.85 10.78
CA GLY A 41 -14.03 -6.53 11.24
C GLY A 41 -13.08 -5.39 10.93
N ILE A 42 -11.98 -5.61 10.18
CA ILE A 42 -10.99 -4.60 9.80
C ILE A 42 -11.40 -3.94 8.49
N LYS A 43 -11.66 -2.64 8.53
CA LYS A 43 -12.11 -1.82 7.39
C LYS A 43 -10.92 -1.13 6.72
N VAL A 44 -10.36 -1.80 5.73
CA VAL A 44 -9.22 -1.31 4.95
C VAL A 44 -9.68 -0.29 3.90
N GLU A 45 -8.99 0.84 3.79
CA GLU A 45 -9.07 1.72 2.64
C GLU A 45 -7.97 1.39 1.64
N VAL A 46 -8.34 1.09 0.40
CA VAL A 46 -7.38 0.74 -0.66
C VAL A 46 -7.30 1.85 -1.69
N ILE A 47 -6.08 2.34 -1.92
CA ILE A 47 -5.77 3.35 -2.93
C ILE A 47 -4.91 2.72 -4.03
N ASP A 48 -5.39 2.85 -5.26
CA ASP A 48 -4.65 2.50 -6.48
C ASP A 48 -3.91 3.72 -7.00
N LEU A 49 -2.59 3.65 -7.10
CA LEU A 49 -1.75 4.79 -7.56
C LEU A 49 -1.94 5.10 -9.03
N ARG A 50 -2.06 4.10 -9.88
CA ARG A 50 -2.24 4.17 -11.34
C ARG A 50 -1.10 4.90 -12.09
N VAL A 51 -0.67 6.06 -11.60
CA VAL A 51 0.40 6.88 -12.18
C VAL A 51 1.49 7.10 -11.13
N LEU A 52 2.71 6.72 -11.47
CA LEU A 52 3.86 6.87 -10.58
C LEU A 52 4.63 8.18 -10.83
N ASN A 53 4.53 8.70 -12.05
CA ASN A 53 5.16 9.98 -12.42
C ASN A 53 4.30 10.73 -13.46
N PRO A 54 3.80 11.94 -13.19
CA PRO A 54 3.97 12.66 -11.91
C PRO A 54 3.19 11.99 -10.77
N PHE A 55 3.79 11.98 -9.58
CA PHE A 55 3.18 11.42 -8.37
C PHE A 55 2.32 12.46 -7.64
N ASP A 56 1.10 12.06 -7.24
CA ASP A 56 0.19 12.88 -6.44
C ASP A 56 -0.18 12.15 -5.14
N SER A 57 0.32 12.64 -4.01
CA SER A 57 0.05 12.06 -2.69
C SER A 57 -1.24 12.58 -2.03
N THR A 58 -1.97 13.48 -2.67
CA THR A 58 -3.12 14.21 -2.05
C THR A 58 -4.20 13.25 -1.50
N ILE A 59 -4.62 12.27 -2.31
CA ILE A 59 -5.67 11.32 -1.89
C ILE A 59 -5.14 10.38 -0.78
N ILE A 60 -3.87 10.01 -0.83
CA ILE A 60 -3.24 9.15 0.17
C ILE A 60 -3.17 9.89 1.51
N THR A 61 -2.70 11.14 1.50
CA THR A 61 -2.64 11.99 2.69
C THR A 61 -4.00 12.15 3.36
N LYS A 62 -5.06 12.41 2.59
CA LYS A 62 -6.43 12.50 3.10
C LYS A 62 -6.90 11.18 3.73
N SER A 63 -6.59 10.07 3.10
CA SER A 63 -6.91 8.74 3.62
C SER A 63 -6.18 8.46 4.93
N VAL A 64 -4.88 8.74 4.99
CA VAL A 64 -4.06 8.54 6.20
C VAL A 64 -4.53 9.46 7.35
N GLN A 65 -4.95 10.70 7.05
CA GLN A 65 -5.56 11.59 8.04
C GLN A 65 -6.82 11.00 8.68
N LYS A 66 -7.59 10.22 7.93
CA LYS A 66 -8.78 9.53 8.41
C LYS A 66 -8.44 8.26 9.19
N THR A 67 -7.55 7.42 8.68
CA THR A 67 -7.27 6.08 9.22
C THR A 67 -6.20 6.09 10.32
N GLY A 68 -5.23 6.98 10.22
CA GLY A 68 -4.07 7.05 11.12
C GLY A 68 -3.00 5.99 10.86
N HIS A 69 -3.15 5.13 9.85
CA HIS A 69 -2.22 4.05 9.54
C HIS A 69 -1.94 4.00 8.03
N LEU A 70 -0.67 3.82 7.66
CA LEU A 70 -0.23 3.70 6.26
C LEU A 70 0.58 2.42 6.06
N LEU A 71 0.11 1.58 5.14
CA LEU A 71 0.84 0.46 4.56
C LEU A 71 1.00 0.68 3.06
N VAL A 72 2.21 0.61 2.55
CA VAL A 72 2.47 0.63 1.10
C VAL A 72 2.90 -0.76 0.67
N VAL A 73 2.17 -1.33 -0.30
CA VAL A 73 2.45 -2.65 -0.89
C VAL A 73 3.04 -2.43 -2.27
N ASP A 74 4.31 -2.82 -2.44
CA ASP A 74 5.11 -2.48 -3.62
C ASP A 74 5.78 -3.73 -4.20
N SER A 75 5.71 -3.92 -5.50
CA SER A 75 6.45 -4.98 -6.21
C SER A 75 7.91 -4.60 -6.49
N GLY A 76 8.35 -3.46 -6.02
CA GLY A 76 9.77 -3.06 -5.98
C GLY A 76 10.48 -3.65 -4.76
N THR A 77 11.80 -3.43 -4.70
CA THR A 77 12.63 -3.82 -3.56
C THR A 77 12.47 -2.85 -2.38
N LEU A 78 12.87 -3.26 -1.18
CA LEU A 78 12.81 -2.41 0.00
C LEU A 78 13.71 -1.18 -0.14
N THR A 79 14.93 -1.38 -0.62
CA THR A 79 15.87 -0.29 -0.89
C THR A 79 15.58 0.34 -2.25
N SER A 80 15.43 1.65 -2.28
CA SER A 80 15.15 2.45 -3.49
C SER A 80 13.85 2.08 -4.23
N GLY A 81 12.95 1.31 -3.60
CA GLY A 81 11.62 1.03 -4.14
C GLY A 81 10.70 2.24 -4.06
N PHE A 82 9.68 2.29 -4.94
CA PHE A 82 8.73 3.40 -5.02
C PHE A 82 7.93 3.59 -3.72
N SER A 83 7.77 2.55 -2.94
CA SER A 83 7.15 2.62 -1.61
C SER A 83 7.82 3.62 -0.67
N ALA A 84 9.13 3.84 -0.81
CA ALA A 84 9.86 4.85 -0.04
C ALA A 84 9.43 6.27 -0.42
N GLU A 85 9.23 6.54 -1.72
CA GLU A 85 8.73 7.82 -2.22
C GLU A 85 7.31 8.11 -1.71
N VAL A 86 6.43 7.11 -1.73
CA VAL A 86 5.07 7.25 -1.21
C VAL A 86 5.09 7.62 0.28
N VAL A 87 5.88 6.92 1.08
CA VAL A 87 6.01 7.21 2.52
C VAL A 87 6.59 8.60 2.76
N ALA A 88 7.67 8.96 2.05
CA ALA A 88 8.31 10.27 2.17
C ALA A 88 7.32 11.40 1.86
N SER A 89 6.68 11.36 0.69
CA SER A 89 5.74 12.39 0.25
C SER A 89 4.54 12.56 1.19
N VAL A 90 4.06 11.50 1.81
CA VAL A 90 3.00 11.60 2.83
C VAL A 90 3.54 12.19 4.12
N CYS A 91 4.70 11.75 4.60
CA CYS A 91 5.29 12.23 5.85
C CYS A 91 5.72 13.69 5.80
N GLU A 92 6.07 14.22 4.62
CA GLU A 92 6.42 15.63 4.42
C GLU A 92 5.26 16.60 4.62
N VAL A 93 4.03 16.13 4.42
CA VAL A 93 2.83 16.99 4.45
C VAL A 93 1.87 16.69 5.60
N ILE A 94 1.98 15.52 6.23
CA ILE A 94 1.10 15.11 7.32
C ILE A 94 1.67 15.54 8.68
N ASN A 95 0.80 15.99 9.59
CA ASN A 95 1.24 16.24 10.96
C ASN A 95 1.62 14.92 11.65
N SER A 96 2.73 14.91 12.38
CA SER A 96 3.29 13.72 13.02
C SER A 96 2.33 13.04 14.01
N ASN A 97 1.40 13.81 14.62
CA ASN A 97 0.39 13.29 15.55
C ASN A 97 -0.77 12.53 14.88
N VAL A 98 -0.88 12.57 13.56
CA VAL A 98 -1.93 11.85 12.81
C VAL A 98 -1.61 10.37 12.71
N LEU A 99 -0.32 10.04 12.52
CA LEU A 99 0.13 8.66 12.44
C LEU A 99 0.12 8.01 13.82
N LYS A 100 -0.71 7.00 14.01
CA LYS A 100 -0.79 6.21 15.25
C LYS A 100 0.40 5.25 15.41
N LYS A 101 0.99 4.84 14.29
CA LYS A 101 2.21 4.02 14.20
C LYS A 101 3.06 4.48 13.01
N PRO A 102 4.39 4.27 13.01
CA PRO A 102 5.22 4.55 11.85
C PRO A 102 4.69 3.84 10.60
N PRO A 103 4.72 4.49 9.42
CA PRO A 103 4.32 3.85 8.17
C PRO A 103 5.08 2.55 7.91
N LYS A 104 4.42 1.58 7.30
CA LYS A 104 5.02 0.29 6.98
C LYS A 104 5.04 0.06 5.47
N ARG A 105 6.07 -0.62 5.00
CA ARG A 105 6.22 -1.04 3.60
C ARG A 105 6.25 -2.56 3.54
N LEU A 106 5.48 -3.14 2.65
CA LEU A 106 5.53 -4.55 2.28
C LEU A 106 6.04 -4.63 0.84
N THR A 107 7.25 -5.13 0.66
CA THR A 107 8.01 -5.08 -0.59
C THR A 107 8.63 -6.43 -0.89
N LEU A 108 9.19 -6.56 -2.10
CA LEU A 108 10.11 -7.66 -2.39
C LEU A 108 11.43 -7.49 -1.62
N PRO A 109 12.14 -8.59 -1.34
CA PRO A 109 13.46 -8.53 -0.74
C PRO A 109 14.49 -7.87 -1.67
N ASP A 110 15.56 -7.31 -1.09
CA ASP A 110 16.69 -6.73 -1.84
C ASP A 110 17.57 -7.85 -2.46
N ALA A 111 16.97 -8.65 -3.32
CA ALA A 111 17.58 -9.78 -3.99
C ALA A 111 17.03 -9.96 -5.41
N PRO A 112 17.81 -10.48 -6.35
CA PRO A 112 17.30 -10.83 -7.68
C PRO A 112 16.18 -11.87 -7.60
N ALA A 113 15.20 -11.76 -8.52
CA ALA A 113 14.15 -12.76 -8.61
C ALA A 113 14.76 -14.15 -8.97
N PRO A 114 14.40 -15.20 -8.24
CA PRO A 114 14.92 -16.55 -8.53
C PRO A 114 14.27 -17.11 -9.79
N THR A 115 14.97 -18.03 -10.47
CA THR A 115 14.47 -18.73 -11.65
C THR A 115 13.77 -20.06 -11.32
N SER A 116 13.90 -20.53 -10.08
CA SER A 116 13.24 -21.76 -9.61
C SER A 116 11.81 -21.46 -9.17
N HIS A 117 10.82 -22.18 -9.70
CA HIS A 117 9.41 -22.04 -9.32
C HIS A 117 9.14 -22.21 -7.82
N VAL A 118 9.95 -22.99 -7.11
CA VAL A 118 9.79 -23.18 -5.66
C VAL A 118 10.22 -21.91 -4.92
N LEU A 119 11.36 -21.35 -5.29
CA LEU A 119 11.87 -20.11 -4.68
C LEU A 119 11.04 -18.89 -5.12
N GLU A 120 10.56 -18.88 -6.35
CA GLU A 120 9.71 -17.81 -6.90
C GLU A 120 8.42 -17.63 -6.07
N ARG A 121 7.83 -18.74 -5.63
CA ARG A 121 6.64 -18.70 -4.75
C ARG A 121 6.88 -18.06 -3.39
N GLU A 122 8.10 -18.10 -2.90
CA GLU A 122 8.48 -17.48 -1.63
C GLU A 122 8.99 -16.04 -1.82
N TYR A 123 9.35 -15.68 -3.04
CA TYR A 123 9.86 -14.36 -3.38
C TYR A 123 8.76 -13.33 -3.60
N TYR A 124 7.71 -13.68 -4.35
CA TYR A 124 6.65 -12.74 -4.70
C TYR A 124 5.58 -12.62 -3.61
N LEU A 125 5.09 -11.38 -3.45
CA LEU A 125 4.03 -11.06 -2.49
C LEU A 125 2.73 -11.81 -2.80
N LYS A 126 2.09 -12.26 -1.74
CA LYS A 126 0.81 -12.98 -1.74
C LYS A 126 -0.26 -12.20 -0.97
N VAL A 127 -1.51 -12.51 -1.20
CA VAL A 127 -2.63 -11.94 -0.42
C VAL A 127 -2.48 -12.23 1.08
N SER A 128 -1.98 -13.43 1.45
CA SER A 128 -1.69 -13.80 2.84
C SER A 128 -0.73 -12.84 3.53
N ASP A 129 0.31 -12.39 2.81
CA ASP A 129 1.34 -11.52 3.37
C ASP A 129 0.76 -10.14 3.72
N VAL A 130 -0.12 -9.61 2.84
CA VAL A 130 -0.83 -8.36 3.11
C VAL A 130 -1.74 -8.51 4.33
N VAL A 131 -2.51 -9.60 4.42
CA VAL A 131 -3.40 -9.88 5.56
C VAL A 131 -2.61 -9.99 6.87
N GLU A 132 -1.51 -10.74 6.87
CA GLU A 132 -0.65 -10.93 8.05
C GLU A 132 -0.04 -9.61 8.52
N VAL A 133 0.51 -8.83 7.57
CA VAL A 133 1.11 -7.54 7.89
C VAL A 133 0.07 -6.58 8.46
N VAL A 134 -1.14 -6.50 7.91
CA VAL A 134 -2.19 -5.63 8.43
C VAL A 134 -2.60 -6.05 9.84
N LYS A 135 -2.83 -7.34 10.08
CA LYS A 135 -3.19 -7.83 11.42
C LYS A 135 -2.10 -7.52 12.45
N SER A 136 -0.84 -7.80 12.14
CA SER A 136 0.28 -7.50 13.04
C SER A 136 0.49 -6.00 13.24
N PHE A 137 0.12 -5.19 12.25
CA PHE A 137 0.30 -3.74 12.30
C PHE A 137 -0.77 -3.04 13.14
N LEU A 138 -1.99 -3.57 13.20
CA LEU A 138 -3.09 -2.96 13.95
C LEU A 138 -3.15 -3.39 15.43
N VAL A 139 -2.50 -4.48 15.78
CA VAL A 139 -2.32 -4.92 17.18
C VAL A 139 -1.19 -4.08 17.82
#